data_24e1194d604fc3af26e8f9e8009d29c1
#
_entry.id   24e1194d604fc3af26e8f9e8009d29c1
#
_cell.length_a   1.000
_cell.length_b   1.000
_cell.length_c   1.000
_cell.angle_alpha   90.00
_cell.angle_beta   90.00
_cell.angle_gamma   90.00
#
_symmetry.space_group_name_H-M   'P 1'
#
loop_
_entity.id
_entity.type
_entity.pdbx_description
1 polymer ?
#
loop_
_entity_poly.entity_id
_entity_poly.type
_entity_poly.pdbx_seq_one_letter_code
_entity_poly.pdbx_strand_id
1 'polypeptide(L)'
;MEQQNNIMGMLELILRPAFCVHNGSIVYANHQAQSQGIVPGTPISQLLLTGVEEYAALNGSCLYLTLCVENHKFGASVTQAEGFDVFILEPENVQPELQALALAARELREPLSNLMAAAGRLLPTLDADDDTAQQQAANINRSLHHMLRLLGNMSDGARYAEEPASWMEYQNVCTLIGDIFEKAASLVEDAGITLHFTNYPDTVRSMVNVEKLERAIYNLISNAVKFTPKGGHIHAKLTRHGNTMHLTIADNGSGIPKDQFSSLYLRYLRPSRVEDSRYGIGLGMVMVQAAASAHGGTVLIEQPPEGGTRVTLTLAIRPQTDGNFRSPRLMVDYTGERDHGLIELSDLLPVSSFQNNKIN
;
A
#
# COMPACT_ATOMS: atom_id res chain seq x y z
N MET A 1 -5.44 33.95 -14.62
CA MET A 1 -6.74 33.60 -15.27
C MET A 1 -6.62 32.44 -16.25
N GLU A 2 -5.66 32.42 -17.18
CA GLU A 2 -5.51 31.36 -18.18
C GLU A 2 -5.13 29.99 -17.56
N GLN A 3 -4.19 29.97 -16.63
CA GLN A 3 -3.80 28.77 -15.87
C GLN A 3 -4.94 28.24 -14.99
N GLN A 4 -5.70 29.10 -14.37
CA GLN A 4 -6.85 28.75 -13.55
C GLN A 4 -7.96 28.08 -14.38
N ASN A 5 -8.24 28.61 -15.58
CA ASN A 5 -9.20 28.01 -16.51
C ASN A 5 -8.76 26.64 -17.02
N ASN A 6 -7.46 26.41 -17.18
CA ASN A 6 -6.91 25.13 -17.64
C ASN A 6 -7.10 24.05 -16.58
N ILE A 7 -6.78 24.32 -15.31
CA ILE A 7 -6.99 23.37 -14.20
C ILE A 7 -8.46 23.07 -13.99
N MET A 8 -9.33 24.09 -14.02
CA MET A 8 -10.78 23.90 -13.89
C MET A 8 -11.34 23.01 -15.01
N GLY A 9 -10.90 23.21 -16.26
CA GLY A 9 -11.29 22.36 -17.38
C GLY A 9 -10.80 20.91 -17.22
N MET A 10 -9.60 20.71 -16.69
CA MET A 10 -9.07 19.38 -16.40
C MET A 10 -9.85 18.67 -15.27
N LEU A 11 -10.24 19.39 -14.22
CA LEU A 11 -10.99 18.83 -13.10
C LEU A 11 -12.39 18.36 -13.51
N GLU A 12 -13.05 19.05 -14.46
CA GLU A 12 -14.35 18.60 -14.98
C GLU A 12 -14.29 17.30 -15.78
N LEU A 13 -13.15 16.98 -16.36
CA LEU A 13 -12.93 15.71 -17.08
C LEU A 13 -12.69 14.53 -16.14
N ILE A 14 -12.43 14.79 -14.85
CA ILE A 14 -12.23 13.76 -13.85
C ILE A 14 -13.61 13.24 -13.41
N LEU A 15 -13.85 11.95 -13.60
CA LEU A 15 -15.09 11.26 -13.20
C LEU A 15 -15.24 11.03 -11.69
N ARG A 16 -14.34 11.57 -10.88
CA ARG A 16 -14.34 11.48 -9.42
C ARG A 16 -14.58 12.84 -8.80
N PRO A 17 -15.06 12.90 -7.55
CA PRO A 17 -15.08 14.15 -6.81
C PRO A 17 -13.68 14.75 -6.75
N ALA A 18 -13.48 15.94 -7.32
CA ALA A 18 -12.19 16.61 -7.38
C ALA A 18 -12.37 18.12 -7.20
N PHE A 19 -11.42 18.73 -6.50
CA PHE A 19 -11.41 20.16 -6.27
C PHE A 19 -9.99 20.69 -6.16
N CYS A 20 -9.81 22.00 -6.29
CA CYS A 20 -8.52 22.62 -6.07
C CYS A 20 -8.58 23.70 -5.01
N VAL A 21 -7.46 23.83 -4.29
CA VAL A 21 -7.24 24.76 -3.20
C VAL A 21 -6.15 25.75 -3.60
N HIS A 22 -6.35 27.01 -3.28
CA HIS A 22 -5.36 28.06 -3.41
C HIS A 22 -5.39 28.94 -2.16
N ASN A 23 -4.24 29.23 -1.58
CA ASN A 23 -4.11 29.99 -0.35
C ASN A 23 -5.02 29.46 0.80
N GLY A 24 -5.10 28.13 0.94
CA GLY A 24 -5.84 27.47 2.01
C GLY A 24 -7.36 27.44 1.84
N SER A 25 -7.90 27.94 0.73
CA SER A 25 -9.34 27.93 0.44
C SER A 25 -9.64 27.19 -0.86
N ILE A 26 -10.77 26.48 -0.91
CA ILE A 26 -11.27 25.82 -2.11
C ILE A 26 -11.66 26.90 -3.12
N VAL A 27 -11.02 26.90 -4.29
CA VAL A 27 -11.31 27.88 -5.35
C VAL A 27 -12.20 27.30 -6.44
N TYR A 28 -12.21 25.96 -6.58
CA TYR A 28 -13.04 25.26 -7.54
C TYR A 28 -13.31 23.84 -7.11
N ALA A 29 -14.50 23.32 -7.42
CA ALA A 29 -14.91 21.93 -7.21
C ALA A 29 -15.72 21.48 -8.43
N ASN A 30 -15.43 20.28 -8.97
CA ASN A 30 -16.20 19.71 -10.06
C ASN A 30 -17.59 19.28 -9.60
N HIS A 31 -18.47 18.92 -10.54
CA HIS A 31 -19.86 18.58 -10.25
C HIS A 31 -19.97 17.44 -9.21
N GLN A 32 -19.12 16.42 -9.29
CA GLN A 32 -19.10 15.30 -8.33
C GLN A 32 -18.68 15.74 -6.92
N ALA A 33 -17.71 16.66 -6.79
CA ALA A 33 -17.30 17.18 -5.48
C ALA A 33 -18.39 18.05 -4.86
N GLN A 34 -19.07 18.87 -5.68
CA GLN A 34 -20.18 19.70 -5.21
C GLN A 34 -21.36 18.85 -4.72
N SER A 35 -21.65 17.71 -5.38
CA SER A 35 -22.68 16.77 -4.94
C SER A 35 -22.37 16.10 -3.59
N GLN A 36 -21.10 16.10 -3.17
CA GLN A 36 -20.64 15.61 -1.86
C GLN A 36 -20.57 16.73 -0.80
N GLY A 37 -21.10 17.91 -1.07
CA GLY A 37 -21.09 19.04 -0.13
C GLY A 37 -19.80 19.87 -0.13
N ILE A 38 -18.90 19.69 -1.11
CA ILE A 38 -17.67 20.50 -1.22
C ILE A 38 -17.98 21.80 -1.97
N VAL A 39 -17.90 22.91 -1.25
CA VAL A 39 -18.30 24.24 -1.76
C VAL A 39 -17.08 25.14 -1.92
N PRO A 40 -16.91 25.81 -3.08
CA PRO A 40 -15.90 26.86 -3.23
C PRO A 40 -16.01 27.95 -2.17
N GLY A 41 -14.87 28.45 -1.69
CA GLY A 41 -14.77 29.40 -0.59
C GLY A 41 -14.58 28.76 0.78
N THR A 42 -14.78 27.46 0.94
CA THR A 42 -14.57 26.75 2.21
C THR A 42 -13.06 26.64 2.50
N PRO A 43 -12.59 26.99 3.72
CA PRO A 43 -11.21 26.72 4.12
C PRO A 43 -10.93 25.22 4.20
N ILE A 44 -9.86 24.76 3.58
CA ILE A 44 -9.50 23.32 3.58
C ILE A 44 -9.25 22.78 4.99
N SER A 45 -8.77 23.60 5.91
CA SER A 45 -8.56 23.24 7.31
C SER A 45 -9.80 22.74 8.04
N GLN A 46 -11.00 23.10 7.58
CA GLN A 46 -12.26 22.61 8.15
C GLN A 46 -12.60 21.18 7.71
N LEU A 47 -12.02 20.72 6.59
CA LEU A 47 -12.28 19.40 6.03
C LEU A 47 -11.20 18.39 6.40
N LEU A 48 -9.98 18.82 6.75
CA LEU A 48 -8.88 17.92 7.07
C LEU A 48 -9.15 17.15 8.38
N LEU A 49 -9.21 15.82 8.30
CA LEU A 49 -9.33 14.94 9.45
C LEU A 49 -7.96 14.39 9.87
N THR A 50 -7.09 14.09 8.91
CA THR A 50 -5.71 13.64 9.13
C THR A 50 -4.75 14.44 8.27
N GLY A 51 -3.45 14.43 8.60
CA GLY A 51 -2.41 14.96 7.72
C GLY A 51 -2.30 16.47 7.67
N VAL A 52 -2.72 17.18 8.71
CA VAL A 52 -2.66 18.66 8.75
C VAL A 52 -1.22 19.17 8.66
N GLU A 53 -0.30 18.54 9.40
CA GLU A 53 1.12 18.91 9.40
C GLU A 53 1.79 18.54 8.09
N GLU A 54 1.52 17.34 7.57
CA GLU A 54 2.06 16.86 6.30
C GLU A 54 1.54 17.69 5.12
N TYR A 55 0.27 18.10 5.15
CA TYR A 55 -0.30 18.98 4.14
C TYR A 55 0.34 20.37 4.18
N ALA A 56 0.56 20.94 5.37
CA ALA A 56 1.23 22.22 5.52
C ALA A 56 2.69 22.22 5.03
N ALA A 57 3.35 21.05 5.08
CA ALA A 57 4.72 20.85 4.63
C ALA A 57 4.80 20.36 3.15
N LEU A 58 3.67 20.20 2.47
CA LEU A 58 3.62 19.66 1.11
C LEU A 58 4.39 20.54 0.13
N ASN A 59 5.38 19.97 -0.56
CA ASN A 59 6.18 20.69 -1.56
C ASN A 59 6.55 19.78 -2.73
N GLY A 60 5.75 19.83 -3.79
CA GLY A 60 5.97 19.03 -5.01
C GLY A 60 5.85 17.52 -4.82
N SER A 61 5.26 17.09 -3.72
CA SER A 61 5.07 15.70 -3.29
C SER A 61 3.61 15.27 -3.54
N CYS A 62 3.33 13.98 -3.34
CA CYS A 62 1.98 13.45 -3.36
C CYS A 62 1.61 12.96 -1.96
N LEU A 63 0.49 13.45 -1.42
CA LEU A 63 0.00 13.12 -0.09
C LEU A 63 -1.36 12.43 -0.18
N TYR A 64 -1.53 11.33 0.55
CA TYR A 64 -2.82 10.73 0.84
C TYR A 64 -3.21 11.03 2.28
N LEU A 65 -4.44 11.52 2.46
CA LEU A 65 -5.00 11.88 3.76
C LEU A 65 -6.50 11.60 3.81
N THR A 66 -7.12 11.82 4.95
CA THR A 66 -8.56 11.67 5.13
C THR A 66 -9.22 13.04 5.35
N LEU A 67 -10.28 13.31 4.61
CA LEU A 67 -11.17 14.46 4.78
C LEU A 67 -12.46 14.04 5.50
N CYS A 68 -13.12 15.03 6.13
CA CYS A 68 -14.44 14.88 6.68
C CYS A 68 -15.35 15.96 6.07
N VAL A 69 -16.36 15.54 5.31
CA VAL A 69 -17.35 16.42 4.67
C VAL A 69 -18.73 15.97 5.16
N GLU A 70 -19.49 16.86 5.80
CA GLU A 70 -20.84 16.56 6.32
C GLU A 70 -20.93 15.26 7.17
N ASN A 71 -19.91 15.01 8.02
CA ASN A 71 -19.72 13.78 8.83
C ASN A 71 -19.35 12.51 8.06
N HIS A 72 -19.16 12.57 6.75
CA HIS A 72 -18.66 11.47 5.96
C HIS A 72 -17.14 11.57 5.78
N LYS A 73 -16.45 10.43 5.86
CA LYS A 73 -15.00 10.36 5.72
C LYS A 73 -14.63 9.95 4.31
N PHE A 74 -13.78 10.73 3.68
CA PHE A 74 -13.27 10.46 2.34
C PHE A 74 -11.75 10.36 2.38
N GLY A 75 -11.21 9.31 1.77
CA GLY A 75 -9.81 9.29 1.39
C GLY A 75 -9.57 10.30 0.27
N ALA A 76 -8.48 11.03 0.32
CA ALA A 76 -8.14 12.01 -0.70
C ALA A 76 -6.66 11.97 -1.04
N SER A 77 -6.34 11.93 -2.32
CA SER A 77 -4.99 12.18 -2.82
C SER A 77 -4.81 13.65 -3.16
N VAL A 78 -3.70 14.21 -2.73
CA VAL A 78 -3.35 15.62 -2.92
C VAL A 78 -2.07 15.73 -3.71
N THR A 79 -2.07 16.52 -4.77
CA THR A 79 -0.88 16.83 -5.57
C THR A 79 -0.86 18.33 -5.87
N GLN A 80 0.34 18.87 -6.10
CA GLN A 80 0.49 20.28 -6.47
C GLN A 80 0.66 20.41 -7.99
N ALA A 81 -0.15 21.27 -8.60
CA ALA A 81 -0.09 21.59 -10.01
C ALA A 81 -0.32 23.09 -10.23
N GLU A 82 0.59 23.74 -10.94
CA GLU A 82 0.47 25.15 -11.37
C GLU A 82 0.13 26.14 -10.23
N GLY A 83 0.60 25.87 -9.01
CA GLY A 83 0.36 26.71 -7.83
C GLY A 83 -0.97 26.45 -7.12
N PHE A 84 -1.66 25.37 -7.46
CA PHE A 84 -2.85 24.88 -6.80
C PHE A 84 -2.59 23.52 -6.16
N ASP A 85 -3.22 23.26 -5.02
CA ASP A 85 -3.30 21.93 -4.44
C ASP A 85 -4.54 21.24 -5.00
N VAL A 86 -4.34 20.18 -5.75
CA VAL A 86 -5.41 19.40 -6.40
C VAL A 86 -5.75 18.21 -5.53
N PHE A 87 -7.00 18.14 -5.10
CA PHE A 87 -7.57 17.06 -4.32
C PHE A 87 -8.44 16.18 -5.21
N ILE A 88 -8.23 14.87 -5.14
CA ILE A 88 -9.07 13.88 -5.80
C ILE A 88 -9.54 12.91 -4.72
N LEU A 89 -10.85 12.82 -4.52
CA LEU A 89 -11.44 11.96 -3.50
C LEU A 89 -11.61 10.55 -4.02
N GLU A 90 -11.49 9.60 -3.10
CA GLU A 90 -11.89 8.22 -3.38
C GLU A 90 -13.42 8.12 -3.44
N PRO A 91 -13.95 7.24 -4.30
CA PRO A 91 -15.39 7.02 -4.34
C PRO A 91 -15.87 6.42 -3.01
N GLU A 92 -17.03 6.85 -2.55
CA GLU A 92 -17.67 6.36 -1.32
C GLU A 92 -18.03 4.88 -1.38
N ASN A 93 -18.31 4.37 -2.58
CA ASN A 93 -18.63 2.97 -2.83
C ASN A 93 -17.49 2.24 -3.52
N VAL A 94 -17.26 1.01 -3.12
CA VAL A 94 -16.34 0.09 -3.82
C VAL A 94 -16.73 0.01 -5.28
N GLN A 95 -15.77 0.24 -6.15
CA GLN A 95 -16.02 0.18 -7.59
C GLN A 95 -16.50 -1.23 -7.98
N PRO A 96 -17.53 -1.37 -8.83
CA PRO A 96 -18.03 -2.67 -9.30
C PRO A 96 -16.92 -3.58 -9.84
N GLU A 97 -15.85 -2.97 -10.40
CA GLU A 97 -14.68 -3.67 -10.91
C GLU A 97 -13.89 -4.37 -9.80
N LEU A 98 -13.72 -3.72 -8.63
CA LEU A 98 -13.04 -4.33 -7.48
C LEU A 98 -13.87 -5.46 -6.88
N GLN A 99 -15.20 -5.31 -6.85
CA GLN A 99 -16.09 -6.39 -6.40
C GLN A 99 -16.04 -7.60 -7.36
N ALA A 100 -16.03 -7.37 -8.66
CA ALA A 100 -15.88 -8.43 -9.64
C ALA A 100 -14.53 -9.17 -9.52
N LEU A 101 -13.43 -8.41 -9.28
CA LEU A 101 -12.12 -8.99 -9.02
C LEU A 101 -12.09 -9.82 -7.74
N ALA A 102 -12.73 -9.36 -6.67
CA ALA A 102 -12.81 -10.09 -5.40
C ALA A 102 -13.61 -11.39 -5.54
N LEU A 103 -14.71 -11.35 -6.31
CA LEU A 103 -15.49 -12.54 -6.60
C LEU A 103 -14.68 -13.56 -7.42
N ALA A 104 -14.00 -13.12 -8.47
CA ALA A 104 -13.12 -13.96 -9.27
C ALA A 104 -11.98 -14.57 -8.41
N ALA A 105 -11.36 -13.77 -7.55
CA ALA A 105 -10.33 -14.23 -6.63
C ALA A 105 -10.86 -15.32 -5.67
N ARG A 106 -12.08 -15.16 -5.19
CA ARG A 106 -12.74 -16.15 -4.32
C ARG A 106 -12.93 -17.50 -5.03
N GLU A 107 -13.42 -17.48 -6.27
CA GLU A 107 -13.62 -18.69 -7.08
C GLU A 107 -12.32 -19.40 -7.43
N LEU A 108 -11.21 -18.64 -7.60
CA LEU A 108 -9.89 -19.20 -7.92
C LEU A 108 -9.13 -19.71 -6.68
N ARG A 109 -9.57 -19.39 -5.46
CA ARG A 109 -8.86 -19.79 -4.24
C ARG A 109 -8.86 -21.29 -4.02
N GLU A 110 -9.98 -21.95 -4.21
CA GLU A 110 -10.09 -23.41 -4.03
C GLU A 110 -9.23 -24.20 -5.02
N PRO A 111 -9.30 -23.98 -6.35
CA PRO A 111 -8.42 -24.68 -7.29
C PRO A 111 -6.93 -24.41 -7.04
N LEU A 112 -6.55 -23.18 -6.66
CA LEU A 112 -5.17 -22.87 -6.29
C LEU A 112 -4.75 -23.64 -5.05
N SER A 113 -5.60 -23.71 -4.00
CA SER A 113 -5.30 -24.48 -2.78
C SER A 113 -5.09 -25.96 -3.08
N ASN A 114 -5.89 -26.53 -3.98
CA ASN A 114 -5.73 -27.91 -4.43
C ASN A 114 -4.41 -28.14 -5.19
N LEU A 115 -4.03 -27.19 -6.07
CA LEU A 115 -2.75 -27.24 -6.79
C LEU A 115 -1.56 -27.14 -5.80
N MET A 116 -1.64 -26.27 -4.82
CA MET A 116 -0.60 -26.13 -3.80
C MET A 116 -0.47 -27.38 -2.92
N ALA A 117 -1.59 -27.99 -2.54
CA ALA A 117 -1.58 -29.25 -1.79
C ALA A 117 -1.00 -30.41 -2.62
N ALA A 118 -1.27 -30.47 -3.92
CA ALA A 118 -0.69 -31.45 -4.82
C ALA A 118 0.81 -31.21 -5.00
N ALA A 119 1.24 -29.98 -5.24
CA ALA A 119 2.65 -29.60 -5.34
C ALA A 119 3.41 -29.93 -4.05
N GLY A 120 2.86 -29.57 -2.88
CA GLY A 120 3.47 -29.87 -1.58
C GLY A 120 3.67 -31.37 -1.29
N ARG A 121 2.89 -32.24 -1.93
CA ARG A 121 3.09 -33.72 -1.86
C ARG A 121 4.06 -34.24 -2.91
N LEU A 122 4.07 -33.66 -4.11
CA LEU A 122 4.84 -34.16 -5.24
C LEU A 122 6.29 -33.65 -5.23
N LEU A 123 6.49 -32.35 -5.02
CA LEU A 123 7.79 -31.71 -5.17
C LEU A 123 8.85 -32.26 -4.20
N PRO A 124 8.53 -32.57 -2.92
CA PRO A 124 9.52 -33.21 -2.02
C PRO A 124 9.93 -34.63 -2.41
N THR A 125 9.19 -35.29 -3.32
CA THR A 125 9.53 -36.64 -3.80
C THR A 125 10.49 -36.65 -4.99
N LEU A 126 10.81 -35.49 -5.54
CA LEU A 126 11.78 -35.34 -6.63
C LEU A 126 13.19 -35.63 -6.13
N ASP A 127 14.00 -36.23 -7.00
CA ASP A 127 15.41 -36.54 -6.70
C ASP A 127 16.17 -35.23 -6.35
N ALA A 128 16.81 -35.25 -5.18
CA ALA A 128 17.57 -34.10 -4.69
C ALA A 128 18.83 -33.84 -5.51
N ASP A 129 19.36 -34.86 -6.19
CA ASP A 129 20.56 -34.78 -7.02
C ASP A 129 20.25 -34.39 -8.49
N ASP A 130 18.96 -34.31 -8.87
CA ASP A 130 18.53 -33.80 -10.19
C ASP A 130 18.34 -32.27 -10.15
N ASP A 131 19.38 -31.55 -10.46
CA ASP A 131 19.36 -30.06 -10.53
C ASP A 131 18.23 -29.53 -11.41
N THR A 132 17.89 -30.22 -12.51
CA THR A 132 16.84 -29.80 -13.43
C THR A 132 15.48 -29.95 -12.78
N ALA A 133 15.21 -31.08 -12.10
CA ALA A 133 13.96 -31.30 -11.38
C ALA A 133 13.81 -30.32 -10.21
N GLN A 134 14.86 -30.03 -9.46
CA GLN A 134 14.87 -29.07 -8.37
C GLN A 134 14.61 -27.63 -8.87
N GLN A 135 15.20 -27.25 -10.00
CA GLN A 135 14.95 -25.96 -10.62
C GLN A 135 13.49 -25.81 -11.08
N GLN A 136 12.90 -26.85 -11.66
CA GLN A 136 11.49 -26.84 -12.06
C GLN A 136 10.56 -26.80 -10.85
N ALA A 137 10.87 -27.52 -9.78
CA ALA A 137 10.14 -27.47 -8.52
C ALA A 137 10.11 -26.04 -7.94
N ALA A 138 11.26 -25.38 -7.89
CA ALA A 138 11.37 -24.01 -7.42
C ALA A 138 10.59 -23.02 -8.30
N ASN A 139 10.57 -23.20 -9.61
CA ASN A 139 9.74 -22.41 -10.54
C ASN A 139 8.23 -22.61 -10.28
N ILE A 140 7.80 -23.84 -10.01
CA ILE A 140 6.40 -24.13 -9.67
C ILE A 140 6.05 -23.45 -8.35
N ASN A 141 6.86 -23.60 -7.30
CA ASN A 141 6.64 -22.96 -6.00
C ASN A 141 6.56 -21.45 -6.13
N ARG A 142 7.50 -20.81 -6.83
CA ARG A 142 7.47 -19.37 -7.09
C ARG A 142 6.16 -18.93 -7.76
N SER A 143 5.72 -19.66 -8.78
CA SER A 143 4.49 -19.36 -9.52
C SER A 143 3.25 -19.48 -8.64
N LEU A 144 3.20 -20.50 -7.77
CA LEU A 144 2.11 -20.70 -6.82
C LEU A 144 2.05 -19.56 -5.78
N HIS A 145 3.21 -19.13 -5.23
CA HIS A 145 3.28 -17.99 -4.30
C HIS A 145 2.86 -16.69 -4.98
N HIS A 146 3.29 -16.48 -6.23
CA HIS A 146 2.86 -15.32 -7.01
C HIS A 146 1.33 -15.30 -7.26
N MET A 147 0.72 -16.45 -7.60
CA MET A 147 -0.73 -16.56 -7.72
C MET A 147 -1.46 -16.27 -6.41
N LEU A 148 -0.95 -16.76 -5.27
CA LEU A 148 -1.52 -16.43 -3.94
C LEU A 148 -1.50 -14.92 -3.69
N ARG A 149 -0.38 -14.25 -3.97
CA ARG A 149 -0.28 -12.80 -3.84
C ARG A 149 -1.31 -12.07 -4.70
N LEU A 150 -1.43 -12.45 -5.98
CA LEU A 150 -2.41 -11.82 -6.88
C LEU A 150 -3.84 -12.00 -6.38
N LEU A 151 -4.22 -13.23 -5.97
CA LEU A 151 -5.55 -13.50 -5.44
C LEU A 151 -5.81 -12.77 -4.12
N GLY A 152 -4.82 -12.70 -3.25
CA GLY A 152 -4.89 -11.91 -2.02
C GLY A 152 -5.17 -10.44 -2.33
N ASN A 153 -4.38 -9.84 -3.22
CA ASN A 153 -4.54 -8.44 -3.63
C ASN A 153 -5.92 -8.16 -4.24
N MET A 154 -6.42 -9.05 -5.11
CA MET A 154 -7.75 -8.92 -5.72
C MET A 154 -8.88 -9.04 -4.69
N SER A 155 -8.78 -10.00 -3.75
CA SER A 155 -9.77 -10.21 -2.70
C SER A 155 -9.85 -9.02 -1.73
N ASP A 156 -8.70 -8.50 -1.34
CA ASP A 156 -8.63 -7.48 -0.30
C ASP A 156 -8.87 -6.06 -0.84
N GLY A 157 -8.58 -5.81 -2.11
CA GLY A 157 -8.88 -4.54 -2.75
C GLY A 157 -10.35 -4.12 -2.59
N ALA A 158 -11.28 -5.08 -2.69
CA ALA A 158 -12.71 -4.84 -2.44
C ALA A 158 -13.05 -4.83 -0.94
N ARG A 159 -12.49 -5.78 -0.16
CA ARG A 159 -12.79 -5.91 1.28
C ARG A 159 -12.35 -4.70 2.09
N TYR A 160 -11.20 -4.10 1.76
CA TYR A 160 -10.68 -2.95 2.49
C TYR A 160 -11.49 -1.68 2.29
N ALA A 161 -12.24 -1.59 1.20
CA ALA A 161 -13.14 -0.47 0.96
C ALA A 161 -14.49 -0.62 1.70
N GLU A 162 -14.90 -1.84 2.07
CA GLU A 162 -16.21 -2.12 2.71
C GLU A 162 -16.17 -2.19 4.25
N GLU A 163 -15.00 -2.45 4.87
CA GLU A 163 -14.92 -2.68 6.32
C GLU A 163 -14.43 -1.44 7.10
N PRO A 164 -15.34 -0.68 7.76
CA PRO A 164 -14.97 0.53 8.50
C PRO A 164 -14.28 0.27 9.84
N ALA A 165 -14.43 -0.89 10.45
CA ALA A 165 -13.88 -1.23 11.77
C ALA A 165 -13.18 -2.59 11.74
N SER A 166 -12.11 -2.66 10.98
CA SER A 166 -11.27 -3.85 10.95
C SER A 166 -10.65 -4.12 12.31
N TRP A 167 -10.50 -5.39 12.61
CA TRP A 167 -9.94 -5.98 13.83
C TRP A 167 -8.65 -5.27 14.24
N MET A 168 -8.73 -4.50 15.33
CA MET A 168 -7.59 -3.83 15.94
C MET A 168 -7.14 -4.63 17.14
N GLU A 169 -5.83 -4.86 17.26
CA GLU A 169 -5.19 -5.52 18.38
C GLU A 169 -4.25 -4.55 19.08
N TYR A 170 -4.12 -4.66 20.40
CA TYR A 170 -3.20 -3.84 21.18
C TYR A 170 -1.81 -4.46 21.15
N GLN A 171 -0.96 -3.99 20.27
CA GLN A 171 0.36 -4.55 19.97
C GLN A 171 1.50 -3.56 20.21
N ASN A 172 2.72 -4.09 20.42
CA ASN A 172 3.93 -3.29 20.34
C ASN A 172 4.28 -3.04 18.87
N VAL A 173 4.02 -1.83 18.39
CA VAL A 173 4.23 -1.44 16.99
C VAL A 173 5.70 -1.55 16.59
N CYS A 174 6.63 -1.23 17.50
CA CYS A 174 8.06 -1.27 17.20
C CYS A 174 8.57 -2.71 16.99
N THR A 175 8.10 -3.65 17.82
CA THR A 175 8.43 -5.08 17.66
C THR A 175 7.78 -5.62 16.38
N LEU A 176 6.50 -5.38 16.18
CA LEU A 176 5.77 -5.86 14.99
C LEU A 176 6.45 -5.41 13.68
N ILE A 177 6.76 -4.13 13.57
CA ILE A 177 7.41 -3.59 12.37
C ILE A 177 8.85 -4.11 12.26
N GLY A 178 9.57 -4.22 13.38
CA GLY A 178 10.92 -4.78 13.43
C GLY A 178 10.99 -6.19 12.87
N ASP A 179 10.09 -7.07 13.31
CA ASP A 179 10.02 -8.48 12.88
C ASP A 179 9.73 -8.59 11.36
N ILE A 180 8.87 -7.71 10.82
CA ILE A 180 8.58 -7.67 9.38
C ILE A 180 9.84 -7.29 8.59
N PHE A 181 10.58 -6.24 9.04
CA PHE A 181 11.79 -5.80 8.34
C PHE A 181 12.94 -6.79 8.48
N GLU A 182 13.09 -7.48 9.60
CA GLU A 182 14.09 -8.54 9.78
C GLU A 182 13.88 -9.67 8.78
N LYS A 183 12.65 -10.16 8.65
CA LYS A 183 12.30 -11.18 7.64
C LYS A 183 12.50 -10.67 6.22
N ALA A 184 12.02 -9.46 5.93
CA ALA A 184 12.14 -8.89 4.60
C ALA A 184 13.60 -8.66 4.19
N ALA A 185 14.48 -8.25 5.10
CA ALA A 185 15.90 -7.99 4.80
C ALA A 185 16.61 -9.23 4.26
N SER A 186 16.40 -10.38 4.91
CA SER A 186 16.96 -11.67 4.44
C SER A 186 16.48 -12.03 3.03
N LEU A 187 15.19 -11.83 2.72
CA LEU A 187 14.63 -12.13 1.41
C LEU A 187 15.12 -11.16 0.33
N VAL A 188 15.20 -9.88 0.65
CA VAL A 188 15.62 -8.82 -0.29
C VAL A 188 17.09 -8.95 -0.65
N GLU A 189 17.94 -9.46 0.26
CA GLU A 189 19.34 -9.77 -0.01
C GLU A 189 19.49 -10.84 -1.12
N ASP A 190 18.61 -11.84 -1.14
CA ASP A 190 18.55 -12.85 -2.23
C ASP A 190 18.29 -12.19 -3.61
N ALA A 191 17.59 -11.05 -3.65
CA ALA A 191 17.38 -10.26 -4.87
C ALA A 191 18.58 -9.38 -5.26
N GLY A 192 19.64 -9.36 -4.46
CA GLY A 192 20.84 -8.56 -4.68
C GLY A 192 20.67 -7.07 -4.30
N ILE A 193 19.80 -6.77 -3.36
CA ILE A 193 19.54 -5.43 -2.84
C ILE A 193 19.73 -5.45 -1.31
N THR A 194 20.32 -4.39 -0.77
CA THR A 194 20.51 -4.27 0.69
C THR A 194 19.34 -3.50 1.29
N LEU A 195 18.62 -4.10 2.24
CA LEU A 195 17.58 -3.46 3.03
C LEU A 195 18.09 -3.19 4.45
N HIS A 196 18.16 -1.93 4.83
CA HIS A 196 18.56 -1.51 6.16
C HIS A 196 17.39 -0.88 6.91
N PHE A 197 17.09 -1.38 8.12
CA PHE A 197 16.01 -0.87 8.96
C PHE A 197 16.56 -0.28 10.27
N THR A 198 16.15 0.94 10.60
CA THR A 198 16.41 1.60 11.87
C THR A 198 15.12 1.69 12.67
N ASN A 199 15.02 0.90 13.73
CA ASN A 199 13.83 0.89 14.58
C ASN A 199 13.81 2.08 15.54
N TYR A 200 12.62 2.45 16.03
CA TYR A 200 12.45 3.36 17.14
C TYR A 200 12.90 2.66 18.44
N PRO A 201 13.72 3.33 19.30
CA PRO A 201 14.38 2.65 20.42
C PRO A 201 13.44 2.27 21.55
N ASP A 202 12.33 3.00 21.73
CA ASP A 202 11.41 2.77 22.84
C ASP A 202 10.23 1.89 22.43
N THR A 203 9.58 1.28 23.44
CA THR A 203 8.35 0.52 23.22
C THR A 203 7.18 1.46 23.02
N VAL A 204 6.47 1.31 21.90
CA VAL A 204 5.22 2.01 21.60
C VAL A 204 4.10 0.99 21.38
N ARG A 205 3.10 1.02 22.26
CA ARG A 205 1.92 0.18 22.12
C ARG A 205 0.76 0.98 21.54
N SER A 206 0.05 0.37 20.59
CA SER A 206 -1.11 0.97 19.93
C SER A 206 -2.09 -0.09 19.47
N MET A 207 -3.35 0.31 19.30
CA MET A 207 -4.35 -0.48 18.59
C MET A 207 -4.00 -0.49 17.10
N VAL A 208 -3.69 -1.65 16.54
CA VAL A 208 -3.31 -1.84 15.13
C VAL A 208 -4.04 -3.03 14.50
N ASN A 209 -4.32 -2.94 13.22
CA ASN A 209 -4.67 -4.09 12.41
C ASN A 209 -3.39 -4.69 11.84
N VAL A 210 -2.96 -5.80 12.42
CA VAL A 210 -1.67 -6.45 12.11
C VAL A 210 -1.61 -6.84 10.64
N GLU A 211 -2.65 -7.50 10.11
CA GLU A 211 -2.71 -7.96 8.72
C GLU A 211 -2.60 -6.79 7.72
N LYS A 212 -3.41 -5.73 7.90
CA LYS A 212 -3.36 -4.56 7.01
C LYS A 212 -2.02 -3.86 7.05
N LEU A 213 -1.43 -3.75 8.25
CA LEU A 213 -0.14 -3.08 8.42
C LEU A 213 0.99 -3.90 7.79
N GLU A 214 1.05 -5.20 8.03
CA GLU A 214 2.04 -6.10 7.46
C GLU A 214 1.99 -6.06 5.92
N ARG A 215 0.82 -6.20 5.33
CA ARG A 215 0.64 -6.14 3.88
C ARG A 215 1.00 -4.79 3.28
N ALA A 216 0.65 -3.69 3.96
CA ALA A 216 1.06 -2.36 3.52
C ALA A 216 2.59 -2.22 3.51
N ILE A 217 3.27 -2.69 4.54
CA ILE A 217 4.73 -2.66 4.64
C ILE A 217 5.37 -3.50 3.53
N TYR A 218 4.92 -4.74 3.31
CA TYR A 218 5.44 -5.57 2.21
C TYR A 218 5.17 -4.96 0.83
N ASN A 219 4.03 -4.31 0.62
CA ASN A 219 3.77 -3.59 -0.64
C ASN A 219 4.73 -2.40 -0.84
N LEU A 220 5.07 -1.67 0.22
CA LEU A 220 6.07 -0.60 0.16
C LEU A 220 7.48 -1.15 -0.11
N ILE A 221 7.88 -2.22 0.57
CA ILE A 221 9.16 -2.90 0.34
C ILE A 221 9.21 -3.43 -1.10
N SER A 222 8.15 -4.10 -1.56
CA SER A 222 8.05 -4.61 -2.92
C SER A 222 8.23 -3.52 -3.97
N ASN A 223 7.59 -2.36 -3.78
CA ASN A 223 7.75 -1.22 -4.67
C ASN A 223 9.20 -0.71 -4.65
N ALA A 224 9.81 -0.56 -3.49
CA ALA A 224 11.20 -0.13 -3.37
C ALA A 224 12.17 -1.10 -4.08
N VAL A 225 12.05 -2.42 -3.83
CA VAL A 225 12.87 -3.45 -4.49
C VAL A 225 12.69 -3.43 -6.01
N LYS A 226 11.47 -3.27 -6.48
CA LYS A 226 11.11 -3.29 -7.90
C LYS A 226 11.82 -2.21 -8.73
N PHE A 227 11.98 -1.03 -8.15
CA PHE A 227 12.54 0.13 -8.82
C PHE A 227 14.00 0.41 -8.45
N THR A 228 14.57 -0.35 -7.52
CA THR A 228 15.97 -0.29 -7.13
C THR A 228 16.80 -1.22 -8.02
N PRO A 229 17.92 -0.75 -8.63
CA PRO A 229 18.80 -1.62 -9.40
C PRO A 229 19.52 -2.63 -8.51
N LYS A 230 19.99 -3.74 -9.08
CA LYS A 230 20.86 -4.68 -8.36
C LYS A 230 22.10 -3.98 -7.82
N GLY A 231 22.46 -4.31 -6.57
CA GLY A 231 23.50 -3.63 -5.82
C GLY A 231 23.06 -2.30 -5.19
N GLY A 232 21.80 -1.92 -5.38
CA GLY A 232 21.22 -0.75 -4.73
C GLY A 232 20.85 -1.02 -3.26
N HIS A 233 20.35 0.01 -2.59
CA HIS A 233 20.01 -0.05 -1.18
C HIS A 233 18.68 0.65 -0.88
N ILE A 234 18.01 0.12 0.12
CA ILE A 234 16.76 0.62 0.67
C ILE A 234 16.99 0.91 2.15
N HIS A 235 16.67 2.14 2.57
CA HIS A 235 16.72 2.54 3.98
C HIS A 235 15.31 2.72 4.51
N ALA A 236 14.99 1.97 5.55
CA ALA A 236 13.74 2.11 6.27
C ALA A 236 14.01 2.62 7.69
N LYS A 237 13.15 3.50 8.19
CA LYS A 237 13.28 4.09 9.52
C LYS A 237 11.92 4.27 10.17
N LEU A 238 11.81 3.84 11.43
CA LEU A 238 10.65 4.10 12.26
C LEU A 238 10.99 5.22 13.25
N THR A 239 10.16 6.27 13.27
CA THR A 239 10.29 7.40 14.20
C THR A 239 8.96 7.72 14.85
N ARG A 240 8.99 8.48 15.94
CA ARG A 240 7.80 8.97 16.62
C ARG A 240 7.79 10.49 16.65
N HIS A 241 6.68 11.09 16.25
CA HIS A 241 6.43 12.52 16.36
C HIS A 241 5.12 12.72 17.12
N GLY A 242 5.21 13.23 18.35
CA GLY A 242 4.04 13.40 19.21
C GLY A 242 3.27 12.10 19.43
N ASN A 243 2.03 12.06 18.91
CA ASN A 243 1.13 10.90 18.99
C ASN A 243 1.03 10.11 17.68
N THR A 244 2.04 10.20 16.81
CA THR A 244 2.07 9.55 15.50
C THR A 244 3.39 8.81 15.31
N MET A 245 3.32 7.56 14.83
CA MET A 245 4.47 6.81 14.33
C MET A 245 4.64 7.08 12.84
N HIS A 246 5.89 7.29 12.40
CA HIS A 246 6.25 7.53 11.01
C HIS A 246 7.19 6.42 10.55
N LEU A 247 6.73 5.60 9.63
CA LEU A 247 7.54 4.60 8.92
C LEU A 247 7.94 5.19 7.57
N THR A 248 9.20 5.52 7.42
CA THR A 248 9.78 6.03 6.17
C THR A 248 10.58 4.93 5.49
N ILE A 249 10.33 4.69 4.21
CA ILE A 249 11.09 3.78 3.34
C ILE A 249 11.62 4.61 2.17
N ALA A 250 12.92 4.63 1.99
CA ALA A 250 13.61 5.37 0.93
C ALA A 250 14.50 4.43 0.14
N ASP A 251 14.36 4.45 -1.18
CA ASP A 251 15.19 3.70 -2.12
C ASP A 251 16.11 4.65 -2.93
N ASN A 252 17.19 4.11 -3.47
CA ASN A 252 18.07 4.79 -4.42
C ASN A 252 17.79 4.39 -5.87
N GLY A 253 16.56 4.07 -6.20
CA GLY A 253 16.10 3.63 -7.50
C GLY A 253 15.92 4.74 -8.53
N SER A 254 15.16 4.44 -9.58
CA SER A 254 14.90 5.38 -10.68
C SER A 254 14.02 6.58 -10.31
N GLY A 255 13.38 6.55 -9.15
CA GLY A 255 12.40 7.56 -8.75
C GLY A 255 11.10 7.48 -9.56
N ILE A 256 10.21 8.43 -9.30
CA ILE A 256 8.91 8.54 -9.96
C ILE A 256 8.91 9.79 -10.85
N PRO A 257 8.66 9.66 -12.16
CA PRO A 257 8.54 10.82 -13.03
C PRO A 257 7.46 11.80 -12.54
N LYS A 258 7.75 13.11 -12.57
CA LYS A 258 6.86 14.14 -12.02
C LYS A 258 5.46 14.14 -12.63
N ASP A 259 5.35 13.83 -13.91
CA ASP A 259 4.07 13.69 -14.63
C ASP A 259 3.25 12.48 -14.18
N GLN A 260 3.85 11.55 -13.45
CA GLN A 260 3.18 10.36 -12.91
C GLN A 260 2.69 10.51 -11.47
N PHE A 261 3.13 11.54 -10.72
CA PHE A 261 2.70 11.74 -9.34
C PHE A 261 1.18 11.83 -9.19
N SER A 262 0.52 12.62 -10.03
CA SER A 262 -0.95 12.77 -10.04
C SER A 262 -1.68 11.46 -10.39
N SER A 263 -1.01 10.52 -11.02
CA SER A 263 -1.57 9.23 -11.44
C SER A 263 -1.22 8.06 -10.53
N LEU A 264 -0.36 8.25 -9.52
CA LEU A 264 0.08 7.17 -8.62
C LEU A 264 -1.10 6.47 -7.93
N TYR A 265 -2.08 7.24 -7.50
CA TYR A 265 -3.28 6.74 -6.84
C TYR A 265 -4.44 6.41 -7.79
N LEU A 266 -4.29 6.74 -9.09
CA LEU A 266 -5.32 6.51 -10.11
C LEU A 266 -5.00 5.31 -11.03
N ARG A 267 -3.85 4.64 -10.84
CA ARG A 267 -3.30 3.66 -11.80
C ARG A 267 -4.17 2.44 -12.04
N TYR A 268 -4.90 1.96 -11.06
CA TYR A 268 -5.81 0.83 -11.28
C TYR A 268 -7.01 1.17 -12.17
N LEU A 269 -7.20 2.47 -12.48
CA LEU A 269 -8.24 2.95 -13.41
C LEU A 269 -7.73 3.14 -14.85
N ARG A 270 -6.45 2.92 -15.13
CA ARG A 270 -5.91 3.04 -16.50
C ARG A 270 -5.73 1.65 -17.12
N PRO A 271 -6.60 1.26 -18.08
CA PRO A 271 -6.46 0.00 -18.83
C PRO A 271 -5.24 -0.04 -19.75
N SER A 272 -4.48 1.03 -19.88
CA SER A 272 -3.68 1.30 -21.06
C SER A 272 -2.16 1.12 -20.94
N ARG A 273 -1.63 0.21 -20.15
CA ARG A 273 -0.28 -0.33 -20.33
C ARG A 273 -0.11 -1.67 -19.63
N VAL A 274 -0.73 -2.70 -20.20
CA VAL A 274 -0.52 -4.13 -19.87
C VAL A 274 0.90 -4.61 -20.27
N GLU A 275 1.68 -3.77 -20.95
CA GLU A 275 2.95 -4.18 -21.58
C GLU A 275 4.15 -4.24 -20.63
N ASP A 276 4.11 -3.64 -19.45
CA ASP A 276 5.21 -3.71 -18.48
C ASP A 276 4.79 -4.54 -17.25
N SER A 277 5.22 -5.81 -17.22
CA SER A 277 4.97 -6.75 -16.12
C SER A 277 5.45 -6.24 -14.75
N ARG A 278 6.34 -5.23 -14.73
CA ARG A 278 6.81 -4.59 -13.49
C ARG A 278 5.71 -3.84 -12.74
N TYR A 279 4.65 -3.40 -13.40
CA TYR A 279 3.64 -2.55 -12.76
C TYR A 279 2.51 -3.32 -12.04
N GLY A 280 2.36 -4.62 -12.27
CA GLY A 280 1.32 -5.44 -11.63
C GLY A 280 -0.10 -4.87 -11.82
N ILE A 281 -1.05 -5.34 -11.01
CA ILE A 281 -2.47 -4.90 -11.07
C ILE A 281 -2.67 -3.49 -10.48
N GLY A 282 -1.67 -2.90 -9.82
CA GLY A 282 -1.76 -1.56 -9.23
C GLY A 282 -2.49 -1.49 -7.88
N LEU A 283 -2.87 -2.63 -7.30
CA LEU A 283 -3.60 -2.68 -6.03
C LEU A 283 -2.74 -2.44 -4.78
N GLY A 284 -1.41 -2.51 -4.88
CA GLY A 284 -0.50 -2.36 -3.74
C GLY A 284 -0.66 -1.02 -3.01
N MET A 285 -0.77 0.09 -3.75
CA MET A 285 -0.97 1.41 -3.13
C MET A 285 -2.35 1.56 -2.50
N VAL A 286 -3.38 0.92 -3.04
CA VAL A 286 -4.72 0.89 -2.42
C VAL A 286 -4.66 0.25 -1.03
N MET A 287 -3.86 -0.81 -0.86
CA MET A 287 -3.65 -1.44 0.45
C MET A 287 -2.90 -0.53 1.43
N VAL A 288 -1.89 0.19 0.95
CA VAL A 288 -1.14 1.16 1.77
C VAL A 288 -2.06 2.29 2.24
N GLN A 289 -2.91 2.82 1.35
CA GLN A 289 -3.91 3.84 1.69
C GLN A 289 -4.93 3.32 2.70
N ALA A 290 -5.47 2.11 2.48
CA ALA A 290 -6.42 1.49 3.38
C ALA A 290 -5.82 1.24 4.78
N ALA A 291 -4.53 0.86 4.85
CA ALA A 291 -3.83 0.75 6.12
C ALA A 291 -3.67 2.11 6.79
N ALA A 292 -3.26 3.17 6.06
CA ALA A 292 -3.16 4.53 6.58
C ALA A 292 -4.50 5.00 7.16
N SER A 293 -5.58 4.91 6.38
CA SER A 293 -6.93 5.30 6.80
C SER A 293 -7.40 4.53 8.04
N ALA A 294 -7.21 3.21 8.07
CA ALA A 294 -7.58 2.38 9.22
C ALA A 294 -6.86 2.80 10.50
N HIS A 295 -5.60 3.21 10.39
CA HIS A 295 -4.78 3.64 11.52
C HIS A 295 -4.82 5.16 11.76
N GLY A 296 -5.65 5.92 11.06
CA GLY A 296 -5.80 7.38 11.21
C GLY A 296 -4.52 8.14 10.82
N GLY A 297 -3.80 7.60 9.87
CA GLY A 297 -2.55 8.15 9.36
C GLY A 297 -2.67 8.67 7.94
N THR A 298 -1.51 8.89 7.32
CA THR A 298 -1.32 9.44 5.98
C THR A 298 -0.28 8.65 5.21
N VAL A 299 -0.21 8.86 3.90
CA VAL A 299 0.88 8.35 3.05
C VAL A 299 1.45 9.53 2.27
N LEU A 300 2.71 9.85 2.51
CA LEU A 300 3.46 10.88 1.79
C LEU A 300 4.47 10.21 0.85
N ILE A 301 4.47 10.61 -0.42
CA ILE A 301 5.41 10.12 -1.43
C ILE A 301 6.21 11.31 -1.94
N GLU A 302 7.52 11.21 -1.84
CA GLU A 302 8.47 12.26 -2.19
C GLU A 302 9.53 11.72 -3.14
N GLN A 303 10.09 12.61 -3.94
CA GLN A 303 11.31 12.35 -4.69
C GLN A 303 12.44 13.18 -4.08
N PRO A 304 13.37 12.53 -3.33
CA PRO A 304 14.51 13.22 -2.76
C PRO A 304 15.40 13.86 -3.83
N PRO A 305 16.10 14.97 -3.54
CA PRO A 305 17.02 15.61 -4.49
C PRO A 305 18.14 14.69 -4.98
N GLU A 306 18.55 13.73 -4.16
CA GLU A 306 19.55 12.71 -4.46
C GLU A 306 19.07 11.61 -5.42
N GLY A 307 17.78 11.61 -5.75
CA GLY A 307 17.12 10.59 -6.57
C GLY A 307 16.43 9.51 -5.75
N GLY A 308 15.84 8.53 -6.44
CA GLY A 308 15.03 7.48 -5.80
C GLY A 308 13.64 7.94 -5.38
N THR A 309 13.00 7.15 -4.53
CA THR A 309 11.68 7.45 -3.96
C THR A 309 11.73 7.34 -2.45
N ARG A 310 11.02 8.24 -1.77
CA ARG A 310 10.77 8.16 -0.33
C ARG A 310 9.27 8.08 -0.07
N VAL A 311 8.86 7.06 0.66
CA VAL A 311 7.45 6.90 1.08
C VAL A 311 7.41 6.91 2.60
N THR A 312 6.57 7.77 3.18
CA THR A 312 6.32 7.82 4.61
C THR A 312 4.87 7.44 4.89
N LEU A 313 4.67 6.33 5.60
CA LEU A 313 3.40 5.89 6.15
C LEU A 313 3.31 6.35 7.59
N THR A 314 2.26 7.08 7.96
CA THR A 314 2.03 7.48 9.34
C THR A 314 0.91 6.67 9.99
N LEU A 315 1.00 6.47 11.30
CA LEU A 315 0.04 5.70 12.10
C LEU A 315 -0.22 6.47 13.39
N ALA A 316 -1.48 6.80 13.68
CA ALA A 316 -1.86 7.42 14.96
C ALA A 316 -1.69 6.41 16.10
N ILE A 317 -1.07 6.81 17.19
CA ILE A 317 -0.93 6.01 18.42
C ILE A 317 -2.28 6.06 19.14
N ARG A 318 -2.95 4.91 19.24
CA ARG A 318 -4.26 4.77 19.88
C ARG A 318 -4.12 3.92 21.14
N PRO A 319 -4.51 4.42 22.32
CA PRO A 319 -4.51 3.63 23.55
C PRO A 319 -5.50 2.47 23.46
N GLN A 320 -5.33 1.48 24.31
CA GLN A 320 -6.30 0.41 24.49
C GLN A 320 -7.60 1.02 25.02
N THR A 321 -8.68 0.80 24.31
CA THR A 321 -10.04 1.17 24.78
C THR A 321 -10.59 0.05 25.63
N ASP A 322 -10.97 0.36 26.89
CA ASP A 322 -11.64 -0.59 27.77
C ASP A 322 -12.97 -1.05 27.14
N GLY A 323 -13.14 -2.34 26.94
CA GLY A 323 -14.44 -2.93 26.60
C GLY A 323 -14.48 -3.93 25.42
N ASN A 324 -13.44 -4.12 24.67
CA ASN A 324 -13.42 -5.11 23.59
C ASN A 324 -12.44 -6.25 23.84
N PHE A 325 -12.68 -7.06 24.87
CA PHE A 325 -12.15 -8.43 24.91
C PHE A 325 -12.93 -9.25 23.87
N ARG A 326 -12.44 -9.26 22.64
CA ARG A 326 -12.88 -10.24 21.65
C ARG A 326 -11.87 -11.37 21.69
N SER A 327 -12.38 -12.60 21.88
CA SER A 327 -11.57 -13.80 21.69
C SER A 327 -10.85 -13.71 20.34
N PRO A 328 -9.56 -14.06 20.27
CA PRO A 328 -8.90 -14.18 18.98
C PRO A 328 -9.75 -15.13 18.14
N ARG A 329 -10.33 -14.64 17.04
CA ARG A 329 -10.85 -15.56 16.04
C ARG A 329 -9.63 -16.26 15.47
N LEU A 330 -9.74 -17.56 15.34
CA LEU A 330 -8.90 -18.30 14.38
C LEU A 330 -9.13 -17.64 13.01
N MET A 331 -8.37 -16.60 12.73
CA MET A 331 -8.28 -16.06 11.38
C MET A 331 -7.55 -17.14 10.62
N VAL A 332 -8.25 -17.83 9.73
CA VAL A 332 -7.58 -18.61 8.71
C VAL A 332 -6.87 -17.57 7.86
N ASP A 333 -5.58 -17.43 8.14
CA ASP A 333 -4.69 -16.60 7.36
C ASP A 333 -4.91 -16.93 5.86
N TYR A 334 -4.96 -15.90 5.00
CA TYR A 334 -5.12 -16.09 3.56
C TYR A 334 -4.02 -16.97 2.96
N THR A 335 -2.93 -17.14 3.67
CA THR A 335 -1.74 -17.89 3.29
C THR A 335 -1.65 -19.28 3.94
N GLY A 336 -2.42 -19.55 5.04
CA GLY A 336 -2.45 -20.83 5.72
C GLY A 336 -1.11 -21.23 6.33
N GLU A 337 -0.57 -20.46 7.28
CA GLU A 337 0.70 -20.70 7.99
C GLU A 337 1.97 -20.60 7.11
N ARG A 338 1.88 -20.03 5.90
CA ARG A 338 3.04 -19.84 5.01
C ARG A 338 3.76 -18.53 5.30
N ASP A 339 5.01 -18.44 4.85
CA ASP A 339 5.79 -17.21 4.97
C ASP A 339 5.21 -16.08 4.11
N HIS A 340 4.67 -15.05 4.76
CA HIS A 340 4.07 -13.88 4.14
C HIS A 340 5.09 -13.11 3.28
N GLY A 341 6.36 -13.04 3.71
CA GLY A 341 7.42 -12.39 2.96
C GLY A 341 7.67 -13.04 1.61
N LEU A 342 7.74 -14.38 1.58
CA LEU A 342 7.89 -15.14 0.34
C LEU A 342 6.71 -14.91 -0.62
N ILE A 343 5.50 -14.79 -0.11
CA ILE A 343 4.32 -14.53 -0.93
C ILE A 343 4.34 -13.10 -1.45
N GLU A 344 4.50 -12.12 -0.57
CA GLU A 344 4.41 -10.71 -0.92
C GLU A 344 5.58 -10.21 -1.79
N LEU A 345 6.73 -10.89 -1.75
CA LEU A 345 7.89 -10.58 -2.57
C LEU A 345 8.11 -11.58 -3.73
N SER A 346 7.17 -12.49 -3.96
CA SER A 346 7.33 -13.62 -4.91
C SER A 346 7.65 -13.25 -6.35
N ASP A 347 7.26 -12.08 -6.82
CA ASP A 347 7.57 -11.57 -8.17
C ASP A 347 8.99 -11.00 -8.30
N LEU A 348 9.65 -10.73 -7.19
CA LEU A 348 10.94 -10.05 -7.13
C LEU A 348 12.10 -10.97 -6.76
N LEU A 349 11.79 -12.02 -5.99
CA LEU A 349 12.80 -12.95 -5.49
C LEU A 349 13.29 -13.89 -6.59
N PRO A 350 14.58 -14.28 -6.56
CA PRO A 350 15.10 -15.27 -7.46
C PRO A 350 14.45 -16.65 -7.24
N VAL A 351 14.46 -17.49 -8.24
CA VAL A 351 13.88 -18.85 -8.17
C VAL A 351 14.52 -19.68 -7.04
N SER A 352 15.80 -19.45 -6.74
CA SER A 352 16.52 -20.14 -5.65
C SER A 352 15.92 -19.90 -4.26
N SER A 353 15.17 -18.81 -4.03
CA SER A 353 14.47 -18.56 -2.77
C SER A 353 13.26 -19.47 -2.56
N PHE A 354 12.81 -20.19 -3.60
CA PHE A 354 11.65 -21.10 -3.60
C PHE A 354 12.02 -22.58 -3.65
N GLN A 355 13.26 -22.93 -3.35
CA GLN A 355 13.69 -24.33 -3.22
C GLN A 355 13.06 -24.97 -1.97
N ASN A 356 12.76 -26.27 -2.03
CA ASN A 356 12.04 -26.99 -0.98
C ASN A 356 12.71 -26.91 0.41
N ASN A 357 14.02 -26.76 0.47
CA ASN A 357 14.79 -26.63 1.71
C ASN A 357 14.71 -25.22 2.35
N LYS A 358 14.17 -24.24 1.65
CA LYS A 358 13.99 -22.85 2.15
C LYS A 358 12.54 -22.50 2.49
N ILE A 359 11.57 -23.34 2.10
CA ILE A 359 10.12 -23.06 2.23
C ILE A 359 9.51 -23.72 3.48
N ASN A 360 10.22 -24.68 4.13
CA ASN A 360 9.78 -25.43 5.32
C ASN A 360 10.32 -24.81 6.61
#